data_038670534bff74f98a96eea97ccf29ab
#
_entry.id   038670534bff74f98a96eea97ccf29ab
#
_cell.length_a   1.000
_cell.length_b   1.000
_cell.length_c   1.000
_cell.angle_alpha   90.00
_cell.angle_beta   90.00
_cell.angle_gamma   90.00
#
_symmetry.space_group_name_H-M   'P 1'
#
loop_
_entity.id
_entity.type
_entity.pdbx_description
1 polymer ?
#
loop_
_entity_poly.entity_id
_entity_poly.type
_entity_poly.pdbx_seq_one_letter_code
_entity_poly.pdbx_strand_id
1 'polypeptide(L)'
;FIINGEDTLNPSKTAMASIVNGCKTPSDIIEKKALFYDLLKTNGITEDTYTEYYSAKNHKFNIEDQSIIESLQSSIVTDYDIRENLKFLNYVNILRQGASDRNFENIGYILLSGNATTIQLAWHDLIKPNGNVPLATTLTFLTNKLWFKLGKGFGKNNYPKTFDIITKAQIVLSTQVNDSISYKYDSLQEKL
;
A
#
# COMPACT_ATOMS: atom_id res chain seq x y z
N PHE A 1 15.27 24.67 3.93
CA PHE A 1 14.85 24.18 5.25
C PHE A 1 15.61 22.91 5.60
N ILE A 2 15.40 21.83 4.87
CA ILE A 2 15.97 20.50 5.14
C ILE A 2 17.51 20.45 4.99
N ILE A 3 18.06 21.30 4.13
CA ILE A 3 19.51 21.34 3.82
C ILE A 3 20.30 22.11 4.87
N ASN A 4 19.66 22.99 5.63
CA ASN A 4 20.33 23.82 6.63
C ASN A 4 20.46 23.15 8.02
N GLY A 5 20.06 21.89 8.15
CA GLY A 5 20.28 21.10 9.37
C GLY A 5 19.35 21.47 10.54
N GLU A 6 18.29 22.22 10.30
CA GLU A 6 17.36 22.67 11.34
C GLU A 6 16.29 21.63 11.69
N ASP A 7 16.04 20.64 10.80
CA ASP A 7 15.09 19.55 11.03
C ASP A 7 15.69 18.19 10.75
N THR A 8 15.70 17.34 11.73
CA THR A 8 16.01 15.91 11.52
C THR A 8 14.80 15.19 10.98
N LEU A 9 14.80 14.91 9.68
CA LEU A 9 13.79 14.04 9.09
C LEU A 9 13.95 12.60 9.57
N ASN A 10 12.89 12.03 10.09
CA ASN A 10 12.88 10.60 10.40
C ASN A 10 12.78 9.79 9.09
N PRO A 11 13.84 9.09 8.66
CA PRO A 11 13.86 8.35 7.38
C PRO A 11 12.82 7.22 7.33
N SER A 12 12.34 6.76 8.48
CA SER A 12 11.35 5.68 8.55
C SER A 12 9.93 6.10 8.18
N LYS A 13 9.64 7.41 8.17
CA LYS A 13 8.26 7.90 7.95
C LYS A 13 7.88 8.13 6.49
N THR A 14 8.82 8.48 5.61
CA THR A 14 8.50 8.73 4.19
C THR A 14 9.65 8.37 3.27
N ALA A 15 9.32 7.95 2.03
CA ALA A 15 10.32 7.73 0.99
C ALA A 15 11.11 9.02 0.68
N MET A 16 10.46 10.18 0.73
CA MET A 16 11.11 11.48 0.52
C MET A 16 12.16 11.75 1.61
N ALA A 17 11.85 11.49 2.87
CA ALA A 17 12.82 11.65 3.96
C ALA A 17 14.04 10.75 3.77
N SER A 18 13.85 9.52 3.29
CA SER A 18 14.97 8.61 2.97
C SER A 18 15.82 9.12 1.80
N ILE A 19 15.19 9.71 0.77
CA ILE A 19 15.89 10.29 -0.39
C ILE A 19 16.73 11.48 0.05
N VAL A 20 16.16 12.37 0.87
CA VAL A 20 16.82 13.62 1.30
C VAL A 20 17.88 13.39 2.36
N ASN A 21 17.75 12.29 3.15
CA ASN A 21 18.71 11.97 4.19
C ASN A 21 20.15 11.85 3.63
N GLY A 22 21.07 12.60 4.24
CA GLY A 22 22.47 12.67 3.84
C GLY A 22 22.77 13.54 2.63
N CYS A 23 21.79 14.26 2.05
CA CYS A 23 22.04 15.29 1.05
C CYS A 23 22.60 16.55 1.72
N LYS A 24 23.62 17.16 1.10
CA LYS A 24 24.26 18.40 1.58
C LYS A 24 23.90 19.59 0.71
N THR A 25 23.57 19.35 -0.55
CA THR A 25 23.27 20.37 -1.54
C THR A 25 21.97 20.08 -2.26
N PRO A 26 21.30 21.09 -2.87
CA PRO A 26 20.13 20.88 -3.74
C PRO A 26 20.42 19.91 -4.90
N SER A 27 21.64 19.95 -5.44
CA SER A 27 22.06 19.05 -6.53
C SER A 27 22.04 17.58 -6.10
N ASP A 28 22.46 17.27 -4.86
CA ASP A 28 22.43 15.91 -4.33
C ASP A 28 21.00 15.37 -4.27
N ILE A 29 20.03 16.21 -3.97
CA ILE A 29 18.60 15.83 -3.92
C ILE A 29 18.10 15.48 -5.32
N ILE A 30 18.46 16.30 -6.33
CA ILE A 30 18.05 16.08 -7.73
C ILE A 30 18.65 14.76 -8.23
N GLU A 31 19.93 14.53 -7.97
CA GLU A 31 20.60 13.28 -8.36
C GLU A 31 19.98 12.07 -7.68
N LYS A 32 19.80 12.09 -6.37
CA LYS A 32 19.16 10.98 -5.63
C LYS A 32 17.72 10.74 -6.09
N LYS A 33 16.97 11.79 -6.39
CA LYS A 33 15.63 11.66 -6.94
C LYS A 33 15.65 10.96 -8.30
N ALA A 34 16.55 11.34 -9.19
CA ALA A 34 16.71 10.70 -10.49
C ALA A 34 17.08 9.22 -10.34
N LEU A 35 18.07 8.89 -9.50
CA LEU A 35 18.44 7.50 -9.19
C LEU A 35 17.28 6.70 -8.62
N PHE A 36 16.46 7.32 -7.78
CA PHE A 36 15.27 6.66 -7.23
C PHE A 36 14.25 6.30 -8.32
N TYR A 37 13.96 7.23 -9.23
CA TYR A 37 13.06 6.96 -10.37
C TYR A 37 13.61 5.88 -11.29
N ASP A 38 14.91 5.89 -11.58
CA ASP A 38 15.56 4.84 -12.37
C ASP A 38 15.46 3.47 -11.68
N LEU A 39 15.63 3.45 -10.37
CA LEU A 39 15.46 2.22 -9.57
C LEU A 39 14.02 1.70 -9.63
N LEU A 40 13.02 2.57 -9.49
CA LEU A 40 11.62 2.20 -9.62
C LEU A 40 11.34 1.58 -11.00
N LYS A 41 11.77 2.28 -12.06
CA LYS A 41 11.58 1.83 -13.45
C LYS A 41 12.26 0.50 -13.73
N THR A 42 13.49 0.31 -13.25
CA THR A 42 14.25 -0.95 -13.39
C THR A 42 13.55 -2.11 -12.70
N ASN A 43 12.81 -1.83 -11.61
CA ASN A 43 12.01 -2.84 -10.90
C ASN A 43 10.56 -2.96 -11.41
N GLY A 44 10.24 -2.37 -12.57
CA GLY A 44 8.92 -2.46 -13.19
C GLY A 44 7.85 -1.59 -12.53
N ILE A 45 8.24 -0.62 -11.69
CA ILE A 45 7.34 0.35 -11.07
C ILE A 45 7.27 1.57 -11.96
N THR A 46 6.10 1.85 -12.51
CA THR A 46 5.84 2.94 -13.45
C THR A 46 4.73 3.84 -12.96
N GLU A 47 4.70 5.06 -13.47
CA GLU A 47 3.59 5.97 -13.23
C GLU A 47 2.32 5.44 -13.91
N ASP A 48 1.17 5.67 -13.28
CA ASP A 48 -0.12 5.39 -13.89
C ASP A 48 -0.40 6.44 -14.98
N THR A 49 -0.52 5.98 -16.21
CA THR A 49 -0.81 6.81 -17.39
C THR A 49 -2.27 6.76 -17.83
N TYR A 50 -3.11 6.01 -17.11
CA TYR A 50 -4.52 5.90 -17.46
C TYR A 50 -5.27 7.19 -17.10
N THR A 51 -5.93 7.79 -18.08
CA THR A 51 -6.59 9.11 -17.93
C THR A 51 -8.12 9.03 -17.95
N GLU A 52 -8.68 7.86 -18.27
CA GLU A 52 -10.13 7.72 -18.52
C GLU A 52 -10.92 7.21 -17.31
N TYR A 53 -10.41 7.38 -16.08
CA TYR A 53 -11.11 6.91 -14.88
C TYR A 53 -12.55 7.43 -14.79
N TYR A 54 -12.77 8.70 -15.12
CA TYR A 54 -14.09 9.35 -15.04
C TYR A 54 -14.83 9.41 -16.38
N SER A 55 -14.46 8.60 -17.35
CA SER A 55 -15.19 8.52 -18.63
C SER A 55 -16.58 7.91 -18.44
N ALA A 56 -17.52 8.25 -19.33
CA ALA A 56 -18.92 7.77 -19.25
C ALA A 56 -19.03 6.23 -19.20
N LYS A 57 -18.13 5.50 -19.86
CA LYS A 57 -18.08 4.03 -19.86
C LYS A 57 -17.81 3.45 -18.47
N ASN A 58 -17.14 4.21 -17.59
CA ASN A 58 -16.72 3.79 -16.27
C ASN A 58 -17.69 4.22 -15.15
N HIS A 59 -18.70 5.06 -15.45
CA HIS A 59 -19.64 5.57 -14.45
C HIS A 59 -20.31 4.46 -13.62
N LYS A 60 -20.61 3.32 -14.24
CA LYS A 60 -21.25 2.19 -13.56
C LYS A 60 -20.38 1.51 -12.49
N PHE A 61 -19.08 1.81 -12.51
CA PHE A 61 -18.13 1.28 -11.54
C PHE A 61 -17.70 2.33 -10.52
N ASN A 62 -18.25 3.54 -10.61
CA ASN A 62 -17.89 4.62 -9.70
C ASN A 62 -18.45 4.34 -8.30
N ILE A 63 -17.57 4.40 -7.30
CA ILE A 63 -17.90 4.29 -5.88
C ILE A 63 -17.77 5.62 -5.13
N GLU A 64 -17.41 6.71 -5.81
CA GLU A 64 -17.37 8.06 -5.25
C GLU A 64 -18.77 8.70 -5.26
N ASP A 65 -19.78 7.98 -4.78
CA ASP A 65 -21.14 8.46 -4.69
C ASP A 65 -21.36 9.23 -3.38
N GLN A 66 -22.08 10.34 -3.47
CA GLN A 66 -22.36 11.21 -2.31
C GLN A 66 -23.13 10.45 -1.21
N SER A 67 -24.03 9.57 -1.57
CA SER A 67 -24.79 8.76 -0.61
C SER A 67 -23.92 7.77 0.15
N ILE A 68 -22.92 7.21 -0.51
CA ILE A 68 -21.91 6.34 0.11
C ILE A 68 -21.07 7.15 1.09
N ILE A 69 -20.60 8.34 0.68
CA ILE A 69 -19.79 9.23 1.52
C ILE A 69 -20.56 9.61 2.80
N GLU A 70 -21.82 10.02 2.66
CA GLU A 70 -22.68 10.37 3.80
C GLU A 70 -22.91 9.18 4.75
N SER A 71 -23.07 7.99 4.19
CA SER A 71 -23.22 6.77 5.00
C SER A 71 -21.94 6.39 5.77
N LEU A 72 -20.76 6.75 5.24
CA LEU A 72 -19.48 6.49 5.87
C LEU A 72 -19.09 7.54 6.92
N GLN A 73 -19.57 8.78 6.78
CA GLN A 73 -19.26 9.89 7.71
C GLN A 73 -19.62 9.57 9.16
N SER A 74 -20.67 8.81 9.38
CA SER A 74 -21.13 8.45 10.72
C SER A 74 -20.22 7.43 11.43
N SER A 75 -19.30 6.79 10.70
CA SER A 75 -18.59 5.63 11.20
C SER A 75 -17.06 5.76 11.23
N ILE A 76 -16.44 6.69 10.48
CA ILE A 76 -15.01 6.54 10.28
C ILE A 76 -14.20 7.81 10.55
N VAL A 77 -14.29 8.91 9.91
CA VAL A 77 -13.39 10.09 10.12
C VAL A 77 -13.94 11.33 9.40
N THR A 78 -13.14 12.34 9.16
CA THR A 78 -13.57 13.56 8.48
C THR A 78 -13.96 13.30 7.03
N ASP A 79 -14.89 14.09 6.49
CA ASP A 79 -15.38 14.02 5.10
C ASP A 79 -14.22 14.10 4.09
N TYR A 80 -13.24 14.94 4.36
CA TYR A 80 -12.08 15.12 3.50
C TYR A 80 -11.26 13.82 3.38
N ASP A 81 -10.98 13.16 4.49
CA ASP A 81 -10.20 11.92 4.49
C ASP A 81 -10.94 10.79 3.76
N ILE A 82 -12.27 10.72 3.90
CA ILE A 82 -13.07 9.73 3.19
C ILE A 82 -12.95 9.95 1.68
N ARG A 83 -13.14 11.17 1.19
CA ARG A 83 -13.10 11.50 -0.25
C ARG A 83 -11.76 11.19 -0.88
N GLU A 84 -10.67 11.65 -0.27
CA GLU A 84 -9.32 11.44 -0.79
C GLU A 84 -8.96 9.94 -0.86
N ASN A 85 -9.31 9.17 0.16
CA ASN A 85 -9.04 7.74 0.17
C ASN A 85 -9.96 6.97 -0.79
N LEU A 86 -11.23 7.38 -0.88
CA LEU A 86 -12.21 6.75 -1.76
C LEU A 86 -11.84 6.89 -3.23
N LYS A 87 -11.25 8.02 -3.62
CA LYS A 87 -10.74 8.27 -4.97
C LYS A 87 -9.75 7.19 -5.43
N PHE A 88 -8.77 6.83 -4.61
CA PHE A 88 -7.81 5.79 -4.95
C PHE A 88 -8.46 4.40 -5.03
N LEU A 89 -9.41 4.12 -4.14
CA LEU A 89 -10.18 2.87 -4.20
C LEU A 89 -11.05 2.81 -5.45
N ASN A 90 -11.64 3.94 -5.86
CA ASN A 90 -12.41 4.06 -7.09
C ASN A 90 -11.58 3.74 -8.33
N TYR A 91 -10.35 4.22 -8.40
CA TYR A 91 -9.44 3.89 -9.50
C TYR A 91 -9.25 2.38 -9.64
N VAL A 92 -8.98 1.70 -8.53
CA VAL A 92 -8.84 0.23 -8.54
C VAL A 92 -10.15 -0.46 -8.92
N ASN A 93 -11.29 0.02 -8.41
CA ASN A 93 -12.60 -0.54 -8.75
C ASN A 93 -12.90 -0.42 -10.25
N ILE A 94 -12.58 0.71 -10.85
CA ILE A 94 -12.71 0.94 -12.30
C ILE A 94 -11.80 0.00 -13.08
N LEU A 95 -10.54 -0.15 -12.70
CA LEU A 95 -9.60 -1.07 -13.35
C LEU A 95 -10.06 -2.53 -13.23
N ARG A 96 -10.70 -2.90 -12.13
CA ARG A 96 -11.32 -4.21 -11.92
C ARG A 96 -12.68 -4.35 -12.60
N GLN A 97 -13.25 -3.28 -13.15
CA GLN A 97 -14.61 -3.23 -13.70
C GLN A 97 -15.68 -3.67 -12.68
N GLY A 98 -15.51 -3.27 -11.43
CA GLY A 98 -16.39 -3.64 -10.31
C GLY A 98 -16.31 -5.11 -9.90
N ALA A 99 -15.39 -5.87 -10.47
CA ALA A 99 -15.24 -7.30 -10.18
C ALA A 99 -14.29 -7.55 -9.01
N SER A 100 -14.53 -8.64 -8.30
CA SER A 100 -13.60 -9.24 -7.37
C SER A 100 -13.61 -10.75 -7.54
N ASP A 101 -12.53 -11.42 -7.12
CA ASP A 101 -12.42 -12.87 -7.16
C ASP A 101 -12.34 -13.43 -5.73
N ARG A 102 -12.54 -14.74 -5.61
CA ARG A 102 -12.28 -15.47 -4.35
C ARG A 102 -10.79 -15.62 -4.10
N ASN A 103 -10.00 -15.63 -5.18
CA ASN A 103 -8.57 -15.81 -5.14
C ASN A 103 -7.85 -14.48 -5.40
N PHE A 104 -6.98 -14.10 -4.49
CA PHE A 104 -6.12 -12.92 -4.62
C PHE A 104 -5.32 -12.89 -5.93
N GLU A 105 -5.03 -14.03 -6.50
CA GLU A 105 -4.22 -14.20 -7.71
C GLU A 105 -4.93 -13.78 -9.00
N ASN A 106 -6.25 -13.72 -8.99
CA ASN A 106 -7.07 -13.48 -10.18
C ASN A 106 -7.63 -12.06 -10.27
N ILE A 107 -7.35 -11.20 -9.29
CA ILE A 107 -8.01 -9.88 -9.19
C ILE A 107 -7.44 -8.82 -10.14
N GLY A 108 -6.30 -9.02 -10.76
CA GLY A 108 -5.62 -8.10 -11.66
C GLY A 108 -4.99 -6.89 -10.97
N TYR A 109 -5.77 -6.11 -10.21
CA TYR A 109 -5.33 -4.84 -9.61
C TYR A 109 -5.65 -4.81 -8.10
N ILE A 110 -4.75 -4.21 -7.31
CA ILE A 110 -4.96 -3.94 -5.89
C ILE A 110 -4.15 -2.72 -5.47
N LEU A 111 -4.75 -1.86 -4.66
CA LEU A 111 -4.05 -0.73 -4.06
C LEU A 111 -3.18 -1.20 -2.89
N LEU A 112 -1.92 -0.81 -2.88
CA LEU A 112 -1.07 -0.94 -1.71
C LEU A 112 -1.10 0.38 -0.93
N SER A 113 -1.53 0.32 0.31
CA SER A 113 -1.60 1.50 1.17
C SER A 113 -1.08 1.19 2.57
N GLY A 114 -0.31 2.15 3.14
CA GLY A 114 0.03 2.19 4.56
C GLY A 114 -0.98 2.97 5.39
N ASN A 115 -1.97 3.62 4.76
CA ASN A 115 -2.98 4.40 5.45
C ASN A 115 -4.08 3.51 6.02
N ALA A 116 -4.28 3.55 7.34
CA ALA A 116 -5.28 2.75 8.04
C ALA A 116 -6.71 3.04 7.56
N THR A 117 -7.04 4.31 7.29
CA THR A 117 -8.36 4.72 6.77
C THR A 117 -8.64 4.10 5.41
N THR A 118 -7.66 4.12 4.49
CA THR A 118 -7.80 3.47 3.17
C THR A 118 -8.10 1.98 3.31
N ILE A 119 -7.38 1.29 4.20
CA ILE A 119 -7.58 -0.14 4.43
C ILE A 119 -8.95 -0.41 5.05
N GLN A 120 -9.37 0.39 6.03
CA GLN A 120 -10.67 0.25 6.66
C GLN A 120 -11.81 0.47 5.66
N LEU A 121 -11.73 1.51 4.83
CA LEU A 121 -12.69 1.78 3.76
C LEU A 121 -12.74 0.63 2.74
N ALA A 122 -11.60 0.09 2.34
CA ALA A 122 -11.55 -1.00 1.37
C ALA A 122 -12.24 -2.29 1.85
N TRP A 123 -12.39 -2.48 3.15
CA TRP A 123 -13.11 -3.60 3.75
C TRP A 123 -14.57 -3.30 4.09
N HIS A 124 -14.99 -2.06 3.95
CA HIS A 124 -16.37 -1.66 4.28
C HIS A 124 -17.35 -2.26 3.26
N ASP A 125 -18.50 -2.77 3.72
CA ASP A 125 -19.47 -3.49 2.89
C ASP A 125 -20.02 -2.65 1.74
N LEU A 126 -20.11 -1.32 1.90
CA LEU A 126 -20.57 -0.40 0.84
C LEU A 126 -19.53 -0.18 -0.27
N ILE A 127 -18.25 -0.41 0.02
CA ILE A 127 -17.13 -0.14 -0.89
C ILE A 127 -16.59 -1.44 -1.49
N LYS A 128 -16.55 -2.48 -0.68
CA LYS A 128 -15.98 -3.77 -1.08
C LYS A 128 -16.79 -4.35 -2.25
N PRO A 129 -16.16 -4.66 -3.39
CA PRO A 129 -16.84 -5.29 -4.50
C PRO A 129 -17.31 -6.70 -4.11
N ASN A 130 -18.29 -7.21 -4.84
CA ASN A 130 -18.76 -8.58 -4.66
C ASN A 130 -17.59 -9.57 -4.79
N GLY A 131 -17.27 -10.24 -3.69
CA GLY A 131 -16.15 -11.18 -3.61
C GLY A 131 -15.38 -11.06 -2.32
N ASN A 132 -14.23 -11.77 -2.25
CA ASN A 132 -13.46 -11.91 -1.01
C ASN A 132 -12.25 -10.98 -0.91
N VAL A 133 -11.83 -10.37 -2.02
CA VAL A 133 -10.61 -9.57 -2.05
C VAL A 133 -10.95 -8.08 -2.07
N PRO A 134 -10.53 -7.32 -1.03
CA PRO A 134 -10.77 -5.88 -0.94
C PRO A 134 -10.02 -5.11 -2.04
N LEU A 135 -10.39 -3.84 -2.24
CA LEU A 135 -9.75 -2.96 -3.22
C LEU A 135 -8.33 -2.54 -2.82
N ALA A 136 -8.04 -2.52 -1.52
CA ALA A 136 -6.72 -2.17 -1.00
C ALA A 136 -6.22 -3.21 0.00
N THR A 137 -4.89 -3.29 0.13
CA THR A 137 -4.21 -4.12 1.13
C THR A 137 -2.93 -3.46 1.61
N THR A 138 -2.39 -3.97 2.72
CA THR A 138 -1.09 -3.53 3.24
C THR A 138 0.07 -4.23 2.53
N LEU A 139 1.24 -3.58 2.54
CA LEU A 139 2.46 -4.18 2.02
C LEU A 139 2.81 -5.48 2.77
N THR A 140 2.63 -5.51 4.08
CA THR A 140 2.86 -6.69 4.92
C THR A 140 1.99 -7.87 4.48
N PHE A 141 0.69 -7.65 4.26
CA PHE A 141 -0.20 -8.71 3.77
C PHE A 141 0.24 -9.23 2.40
N LEU A 142 0.55 -8.33 1.46
CA LEU A 142 1.02 -8.70 0.13
C LEU A 142 2.33 -9.50 0.21
N THR A 143 3.29 -9.01 0.98
CA THR A 143 4.59 -9.69 1.17
C THR A 143 4.39 -11.10 1.71
N ASN A 144 3.56 -11.26 2.72
CA ASN A 144 3.24 -12.58 3.28
C ASN A 144 2.59 -13.51 2.24
N LYS A 145 1.63 -13.00 1.46
CA LYS A 145 1.00 -13.77 0.37
C LYS A 145 2.00 -14.18 -0.71
N LEU A 146 2.81 -13.25 -1.18
CA LEU A 146 3.81 -13.49 -2.20
C LEU A 146 4.93 -14.41 -1.70
N TRP A 147 5.34 -14.28 -0.43
CA TRP A 147 6.33 -15.16 0.18
C TRP A 147 5.87 -16.63 0.13
N PHE A 148 4.64 -16.90 0.53
CA PHE A 148 4.09 -18.25 0.43
C PHE A 148 4.04 -18.76 -1.02
N LYS A 149 3.75 -17.87 -1.96
CA LYS A 149 3.70 -18.23 -3.38
C LYS A 149 5.08 -18.43 -3.99
N LEU A 150 6.01 -17.52 -3.73
CA LEU A 150 7.41 -17.61 -4.16
C LEU A 150 8.13 -18.79 -3.50
N GLY A 151 7.82 -19.06 -2.23
CA GLY A 151 8.30 -20.27 -1.56
C GLY A 151 7.90 -21.57 -2.28
N LYS A 152 6.86 -21.59 -3.11
CA LYS A 152 6.52 -22.69 -4.01
C LYS A 152 7.17 -22.58 -5.40
N GLY A 153 7.71 -21.40 -5.75
CA GLY A 153 8.22 -21.08 -7.10
C GLY A 153 9.73 -21.20 -7.28
N PHE A 154 10.50 -21.36 -6.20
CA PHE A 154 11.94 -21.60 -6.31
C PHE A 154 12.23 -23.03 -6.77
N GLY A 155 12.12 -23.25 -8.09
CA GLY A 155 12.63 -24.40 -8.80
C GLY A 155 12.11 -25.78 -8.36
N LYS A 156 11.87 -26.63 -9.31
CA LYS A 156 11.28 -27.97 -9.11
C LYS A 156 12.05 -28.90 -8.19
N ASN A 157 13.30 -28.60 -7.77
CA ASN A 157 14.16 -29.60 -7.15
C ASN A 157 15.06 -29.17 -5.98
N ASN A 158 15.00 -27.95 -5.45
CA ASN A 158 15.95 -27.50 -4.44
C ASN A 158 15.33 -26.88 -3.18
N TYR A 159 14.17 -27.35 -2.75
CA TYR A 159 13.72 -27.08 -1.38
C TYR A 159 14.47 -27.98 -0.42
N PRO A 160 15.14 -27.46 0.61
CA PRO A 160 15.35 -28.24 1.78
C PRO A 160 13.97 -28.74 2.23
N LYS A 161 13.78 -30.05 2.30
CA LYS A 161 12.55 -30.67 2.82
C LYS A 161 12.15 -30.17 4.22
N THR A 162 13.06 -29.42 4.85
CA THR A 162 12.99 -28.74 6.15
C THR A 162 12.55 -27.28 6.09
N PHE A 163 12.13 -26.75 4.94
CA PHE A 163 11.44 -25.44 4.89
C PHE A 163 10.00 -25.65 5.39
N ASP A 164 9.96 -26.10 6.61
CA ASP A 164 8.83 -26.58 7.35
C ASP A 164 7.88 -25.43 7.71
N ILE A 165 6.68 -25.80 8.04
CA ILE A 165 5.62 -24.95 8.61
C ILE A 165 6.13 -24.09 9.77
N ILE A 166 7.12 -24.58 10.53
CA ILE A 166 7.77 -23.90 11.63
C ILE A 166 8.57 -22.68 11.14
N THR A 167 9.40 -22.83 10.10
CA THR A 167 10.17 -21.71 9.52
C THR A 167 9.25 -20.64 8.93
N LYS A 168 8.15 -21.06 8.29
CA LYS A 168 7.13 -20.16 7.78
C LYS A 168 6.43 -19.41 8.91
N ALA A 169 6.08 -20.10 9.98
CA ALA A 169 5.49 -19.50 11.16
C ALA A 169 6.46 -18.52 11.85
N GLN A 170 7.75 -18.85 11.94
CA GLN A 170 8.76 -17.97 12.51
C GLN A 170 8.93 -16.67 11.71
N ILE A 171 8.89 -16.73 10.37
CA ILE A 171 8.96 -15.54 9.51
C ILE A 171 7.72 -14.66 9.71
N VAL A 172 6.53 -15.25 9.73
CA VAL A 172 5.28 -14.49 9.98
C VAL A 172 5.29 -13.86 11.36
N LEU A 173 5.71 -14.61 12.39
CA LEU A 173 5.82 -14.11 13.76
C LEU A 173 6.87 -13.00 13.86
N SER A 174 8.04 -13.13 13.23
CA SER A 174 9.08 -12.10 13.26
C SER A 174 8.61 -10.80 12.58
N THR A 175 7.83 -10.90 11.51
CA THR A 175 7.25 -9.72 10.86
C THR A 175 6.24 -9.02 11.78
N GLN A 176 5.36 -9.77 12.42
CA GLN A 176 4.38 -9.21 13.36
C GLN A 176 5.04 -8.61 14.61
N VAL A 177 6.12 -9.22 15.10
CA VAL A 177 6.90 -8.69 16.24
C VAL A 177 7.59 -7.38 15.83
N ASN A 178 8.16 -7.30 14.64
CA ASN A 178 8.78 -6.07 14.15
C ASN A 178 7.77 -4.93 13.99
N ASP A 179 6.59 -5.20 13.44
CA ASP A 179 5.51 -4.22 13.32
C ASP A 179 5.06 -3.72 14.70
N SER A 180 4.93 -4.62 15.67
CA SER A 180 4.56 -4.27 17.04
C SER A 180 5.63 -3.46 17.77
N ILE A 181 6.92 -3.75 17.54
CA ILE A 181 8.04 -2.99 18.10
C ILE A 181 8.10 -1.60 17.47
N SER A 182 7.96 -1.47 16.16
CA SER A 182 7.94 -0.20 15.46
C SER A 182 6.79 0.69 15.99
N TYR A 183 5.60 0.14 16.11
CA TYR A 183 4.45 0.85 16.66
C TYR A 183 4.69 1.36 18.11
N LYS A 184 5.27 0.52 18.97
CA LYS A 184 5.62 0.92 20.35
C LYS A 184 6.71 1.98 20.38
N TYR A 185 7.71 1.89 19.52
CA TYR A 185 8.77 2.86 19.41
C TYR A 185 8.24 4.24 18.99
N ASP A 186 7.39 4.26 17.94
CA ASP A 186 6.75 5.49 17.47
C ASP A 186 5.85 6.11 18.56
N SER A 187 5.09 5.28 19.28
CA SER A 187 4.24 5.76 20.37
C SER A 187 5.03 6.29 21.59
N LEU A 188 6.28 5.86 21.78
CA LEU A 188 7.17 6.38 22.81
C LEU A 188 7.82 7.70 22.36
N GLN A 189 8.17 7.85 21.08
CA GLN A 189 8.69 9.11 20.56
C GLN A 189 7.66 10.26 20.59
N GLU A 190 6.37 9.93 20.43
CA GLU A 190 5.29 10.92 20.52
C GLU A 190 5.02 11.42 21.95
N LYS A 191 5.56 10.72 22.96
CA LYS A 191 5.39 11.07 24.39
C LYS A 191 6.59 11.78 25.01
N LEU A 192 7.67 11.93 24.26
CA LEU A 192 8.88 12.68 24.65
C LEU A 192 8.87 14.08 24.03
#